data_226b8c60a98f64edb2c17ce596947a6a
#
_entry.id   226b8c60a98f64edb2c17ce596947a6a
#
_cell.length_a   1.000
_cell.length_b   1.000
_cell.length_c   1.000
_cell.angle_alpha   90.00
_cell.angle_beta   90.00
_cell.angle_gamma   90.00
#
_symmetry.space_group_name_H-M   'P 1'
#
loop_
_entity.id
_entity.type
_entity.pdbx_description
1 polymer ?
#
loop_
_entity_poly.entity_id
_entity_poly.type
_entity_poly.pdbx_seq_one_letter_code
_entity_poly.pdbx_strand_id
1 'polypeptide(L)'
;MARLRTAAATSAGGIVVRAEREGRSLVVGMRRRDRDSVTWTLPKGTPDDGETIEQTAVREVTEETGLQVRIVEPLPSIDYSFVQDGTRIHKTVHYFLMEPLGGDLSRHDHEFERVRWVPFTDAPGLLTFQTERALVAAAAARLEATDAQVEEEPS
;
A
#
# COMPACT_ATOMS: atom_id res chain seq x y z
N MET A 1 -23.97 -4.31 31.45
CA MET A 1 -23.35 -3.75 30.24
C MET A 1 -22.86 -4.85 29.32
N ALA A 2 -23.24 -4.75 28.07
CA ALA A 2 -22.76 -5.72 27.08
C ALA A 2 -21.28 -5.45 26.76
N ARG A 3 -20.48 -6.51 26.77
CA ARG A 3 -19.09 -6.42 26.30
C ARG A 3 -19.07 -6.39 24.78
N LEU A 4 -18.17 -5.59 24.20
CA LEU A 4 -17.91 -5.66 22.78
C LEU A 4 -17.32 -7.02 22.45
N ARG A 5 -17.76 -7.61 21.36
CA ARG A 5 -17.08 -8.76 20.76
C ARG A 5 -15.77 -8.30 20.19
N THR A 6 -14.82 -9.19 20.09
CA THR A 6 -13.53 -8.91 19.45
C THR A 6 -13.34 -9.83 18.27
N ALA A 7 -12.76 -9.28 17.22
CA ALA A 7 -12.43 -10.05 16.02
C ALA A 7 -11.12 -9.51 15.43
N ALA A 8 -10.47 -10.35 14.64
CA ALA A 8 -9.27 -9.96 13.90
C ALA A 8 -9.57 -9.95 12.40
N ALA A 9 -8.99 -9.01 11.71
CA ALA A 9 -9.10 -8.92 10.25
C ALA A 9 -7.70 -8.68 9.67
N THR A 10 -7.49 -9.18 8.46
CA THR A 10 -6.21 -9.07 7.78
C THR A 10 -6.41 -8.55 6.37
N SER A 11 -5.53 -7.67 5.95
CA SER A 11 -5.43 -7.21 4.56
C SER A 11 -3.98 -7.26 4.13
N ALA A 12 -3.75 -7.19 2.83
CA ALA A 12 -2.42 -7.14 2.27
C ALA A 12 -2.39 -6.18 1.08
N GLY A 13 -1.28 -5.52 0.91
CA GLY A 13 -1.12 -4.56 -0.17
C GLY A 13 0.34 -4.24 -0.44
N GLY A 14 0.58 -3.16 -1.16
CA GLY A 14 1.95 -2.87 -1.54
C GLY A 14 2.22 -1.42 -1.87
N ILE A 15 3.49 -1.07 -1.77
CA ILE A 15 4.04 0.16 -2.29
C ILE A 15 4.78 -0.21 -3.57
N VAL A 16 4.19 0.14 -4.72
CA VAL A 16 4.78 -0.11 -6.04
C VAL A 16 5.68 1.06 -6.38
N VAL A 17 6.95 0.78 -6.60
CA VAL A 17 7.99 1.81 -6.77
C VAL A 17 8.62 1.69 -8.14
N ARG A 18 8.82 2.81 -8.80
CA ARG A 18 9.64 2.88 -10.01
C ARG A 18 10.66 4.01 -9.89
N ALA A 19 11.80 3.80 -10.55
CA ALA A 19 12.80 4.85 -10.68
C ALA A 19 12.33 5.91 -11.66
N GLU A 20 12.56 7.16 -11.33
CA GLU A 20 12.34 8.29 -12.22
C GLU A 20 13.69 8.91 -12.56
N ARG A 21 13.68 9.91 -13.45
CA ARG A 21 14.90 10.64 -13.81
C ARG A 21 15.56 11.24 -12.57
N GLU A 22 14.74 11.77 -11.67
CA GLU A 22 15.18 12.27 -10.38
C GLU A 22 14.37 11.61 -9.28
N GLY A 23 14.99 10.69 -8.53
CA GLY A 23 14.34 10.01 -7.42
C GLY A 23 13.44 8.86 -7.86
N ARG A 24 12.40 8.65 -7.09
CA ARG A 24 11.46 7.55 -7.28
C ARG A 24 10.03 8.01 -7.10
N SER A 25 9.11 7.26 -7.70
CA SER A 25 7.66 7.46 -7.54
C SER A 25 7.02 6.17 -7.04
N LEU A 26 5.85 6.33 -6.42
CA LEU A 26 5.03 5.21 -5.96
C LEU A 26 3.60 5.39 -6.45
N VAL A 27 2.84 4.30 -6.46
CA VAL A 27 1.44 4.34 -6.90
C VAL A 27 0.53 4.59 -5.70
N VAL A 28 -0.36 5.54 -5.84
CA VAL A 28 -1.40 5.84 -4.85
C VAL A 28 -2.76 5.91 -5.54
N GLY A 29 -3.81 5.67 -4.76
CA GLY A 29 -5.18 5.71 -5.26
C GLY A 29 -6.04 6.67 -4.48
N MET A 30 -7.06 7.20 -5.13
CA MET A 30 -8.03 8.12 -4.53
C MET A 30 -9.39 7.46 -4.46
N ARG A 31 -10.02 7.54 -3.29
CA ARG A 31 -11.41 7.15 -3.08
C ARG A 31 -12.21 8.35 -2.64
N ARG A 32 -13.41 8.47 -3.19
CA ARG A 32 -14.34 9.50 -2.74
C ARG A 32 -15.11 8.96 -1.53
N ARG A 33 -15.02 9.69 -0.42
CA ARG A 33 -15.74 9.32 0.81
C ARG A 33 -17.18 9.83 0.78
N ASP A 34 -17.33 11.07 0.36
CA ASP A 34 -18.63 11.74 0.22
C ASP A 34 -18.48 12.84 -0.82
N ARG A 35 -19.50 13.71 -0.94
CA ARG A 35 -19.52 14.76 -1.94
C ARG A 35 -18.29 15.69 -1.87
N ASP A 36 -17.80 15.95 -0.66
CA ASP A 36 -16.80 16.99 -0.42
C ASP A 36 -15.44 16.48 0.05
N SER A 37 -15.28 15.17 0.25
CA SER A 37 -14.03 14.63 0.77
C SER A 37 -13.55 13.40 0.01
N VAL A 38 -12.24 13.31 -0.10
CA VAL A 38 -11.55 12.17 -0.73
C VAL A 38 -10.47 11.65 0.21
N THR A 39 -10.09 10.39 0.05
CA THR A 39 -8.89 9.84 0.68
C THR A 39 -7.91 9.42 -0.40
N TRP A 40 -6.63 9.71 -0.15
CA TRP A 40 -5.51 9.19 -0.93
C TRP A 40 -4.83 8.12 -0.10
N THR A 41 -4.67 6.93 -0.67
CA THR A 41 -4.24 5.77 0.11
C THR A 41 -3.46 4.79 -0.77
N LEU A 42 -2.84 3.82 -0.12
CA LEU A 42 -2.09 2.75 -0.78
C LEU A 42 -3.04 1.61 -1.17
N PRO A 43 -2.78 0.90 -2.28
CA PRO A 43 -3.61 -0.23 -2.68
C PRO A 43 -3.45 -1.41 -1.71
N LYS A 44 -4.58 -2.00 -1.33
CA LYS A 44 -4.63 -3.16 -0.43
C LYS A 44 -6.02 -3.79 -0.47
N GLY A 45 -6.12 -5.01 0.00
CA GLY A 45 -7.41 -5.66 0.13
C GLY A 45 -7.35 -6.94 0.95
N THR A 46 -8.48 -7.63 1.00
CA THR A 46 -8.73 -8.78 1.87
C THR A 46 -8.39 -10.08 1.16
N PRO A 47 -7.77 -11.05 1.86
CA PRO A 47 -7.48 -12.36 1.27
C PRO A 47 -8.75 -13.09 0.82
N ASP A 48 -8.66 -13.76 -0.32
CA ASP A 48 -9.63 -14.76 -0.74
C ASP A 48 -9.30 -16.09 -0.05
N ASP A 49 -10.28 -16.99 -0.01
CA ASP A 49 -10.09 -18.30 0.60
C ASP A 49 -8.89 -19.03 -0.03
N GLY A 50 -7.98 -19.49 0.81
CA GLY A 50 -6.81 -20.23 0.38
C GLY A 50 -5.64 -19.40 -0.12
N GLU A 51 -5.78 -18.08 -0.16
CA GLU A 51 -4.69 -17.19 -0.55
C GLU A 51 -3.68 -16.98 0.58
N THR A 52 -2.40 -16.95 0.23
CA THR A 52 -1.38 -16.45 1.15
C THR A 52 -1.43 -14.92 1.19
N ILE A 53 -0.81 -14.32 2.19
CA ILE A 53 -0.71 -12.87 2.31
C ILE A 53 -0.01 -12.28 1.08
N GLU A 54 1.04 -12.91 0.59
CA GLU A 54 1.77 -12.48 -0.59
C GLU A 54 0.91 -12.53 -1.85
N GLN A 55 0.13 -13.59 -2.02
CA GLN A 55 -0.79 -13.73 -3.15
C GLN A 55 -1.87 -12.66 -3.11
N THR A 56 -2.41 -12.39 -1.92
CA THR A 56 -3.40 -11.34 -1.72
C THR A 56 -2.83 -9.97 -2.10
N ALA A 57 -1.62 -9.67 -1.63
CA ALA A 57 -0.98 -8.38 -1.93
C ALA A 57 -0.81 -8.18 -3.43
N VAL A 58 -0.29 -9.19 -4.14
CA VAL A 58 -0.08 -9.09 -5.59
C VAL A 58 -1.42 -8.96 -6.32
N ARG A 59 -2.42 -9.77 -5.96
CA ARG A 59 -3.73 -9.72 -6.61
C ARG A 59 -4.41 -8.38 -6.41
N GLU A 60 -4.50 -7.91 -5.17
CA GLU A 60 -5.17 -6.65 -4.84
C GLU A 60 -4.49 -5.45 -5.48
N VAL A 61 -3.16 -5.41 -5.45
CA VAL A 61 -2.41 -4.32 -6.09
C VAL A 61 -2.64 -4.34 -7.59
N THR A 62 -2.62 -5.53 -8.20
CA THR A 62 -2.88 -5.67 -9.65
C THR A 62 -4.27 -5.18 -10.02
N GLU A 63 -5.29 -5.59 -9.26
CA GLU A 63 -6.68 -5.17 -9.52
C GLU A 63 -6.86 -3.67 -9.35
N GLU A 64 -6.37 -3.13 -8.23
CA GLU A 64 -6.61 -1.73 -7.88
C GLU A 64 -5.76 -0.74 -8.69
N THR A 65 -4.61 -1.17 -9.20
CA THR A 65 -3.71 -0.27 -9.94
C THR A 65 -3.66 -0.51 -11.45
N GLY A 66 -4.04 -1.71 -11.89
CA GLY A 66 -3.90 -2.11 -13.30
C GLY A 66 -2.50 -2.55 -13.67
N LEU A 67 -1.57 -2.58 -12.72
CA LEU A 67 -0.19 -2.97 -12.95
C LEU A 67 0.04 -4.44 -12.62
N GLN A 68 0.89 -5.09 -13.40
CA GLN A 68 1.51 -6.34 -13.01
C GLN A 68 2.69 -6.02 -12.12
N VAL A 69 2.80 -6.68 -10.98
CA VAL A 69 3.81 -6.34 -9.97
C VAL A 69 4.51 -7.58 -9.44
N ARG A 70 5.69 -7.36 -8.88
CA ARG A 70 6.48 -8.38 -8.20
C ARG A 70 6.85 -7.86 -6.81
N ILE A 71 6.75 -8.73 -5.80
CA ILE A 71 7.21 -8.42 -4.46
C ILE A 71 8.75 -8.40 -4.44
N VAL A 72 9.30 -7.33 -3.87
CA VAL A 72 10.75 -7.18 -3.66
C VAL A 72 11.11 -7.62 -2.25
N GLU A 73 10.41 -7.07 -1.24
CA GLU A 73 10.63 -7.43 0.15
C GLU A 73 9.44 -7.01 1.01
N PRO A 74 9.28 -7.60 2.21
CA PRO A 74 8.24 -7.17 3.13
C PRO A 74 8.59 -5.82 3.76
N LEU A 75 7.55 -5.05 4.06
CA LEU A 75 7.63 -3.81 4.81
C LEU A 75 6.98 -4.00 6.18
N PRO A 76 7.15 -3.06 7.13
CA PRO A 76 6.43 -3.13 8.38
C PRO A 76 4.91 -3.16 8.16
N SER A 77 4.19 -3.94 8.96
CA SER A 77 2.73 -3.96 8.90
C SER A 77 2.14 -2.76 9.65
N ILE A 78 0.89 -2.45 9.32
CA ILE A 78 0.12 -1.42 10.01
C ILE A 78 -0.97 -2.11 10.79
N ASP A 79 -1.11 -1.76 12.08
CA ASP A 79 -2.15 -2.29 12.95
C ASP A 79 -3.04 -1.16 13.43
N TYR A 80 -4.35 -1.40 13.43
CA TYR A 80 -5.31 -0.47 14.02
C TYR A 80 -6.58 -1.22 14.43
N SER A 81 -7.35 -0.59 15.31
CA SER A 81 -8.60 -1.16 15.78
C SER A 81 -9.75 -0.18 15.52
N PHE A 82 -10.92 -0.75 15.27
CA PHE A 82 -12.15 0.03 15.09
C PHE A 82 -13.33 -0.80 15.56
N VAL A 83 -14.45 -0.13 15.79
CA VAL A 83 -15.70 -0.79 16.21
C VAL A 83 -16.67 -0.75 15.06
N GLN A 84 -17.24 -1.90 14.71
CA GLN A 84 -18.25 -2.03 13.66
C GLN A 84 -19.29 -3.04 14.11
N ASP A 85 -20.55 -2.63 14.09
CA ASP A 85 -21.69 -3.49 14.47
C ASP A 85 -21.49 -4.16 15.83
N GLY A 86 -21.05 -3.39 16.83
CA GLY A 86 -20.85 -3.88 18.19
C GLY A 86 -19.64 -4.80 18.38
N THR A 87 -18.79 -4.91 17.36
CA THR A 87 -17.57 -5.72 17.40
C THR A 87 -16.36 -4.82 17.33
N ARG A 88 -15.39 -5.02 18.22
CA ARG A 88 -14.08 -4.39 18.13
C ARG A 88 -13.22 -5.24 17.20
N ILE A 89 -12.80 -4.65 16.11
CA ILE A 89 -11.99 -5.33 15.10
C ILE A 89 -10.54 -4.83 15.19
N HIS A 90 -9.62 -5.76 15.40
CA HIS A 90 -8.20 -5.49 15.32
C HIS A 90 -7.74 -5.88 13.92
N LYS A 91 -7.31 -4.89 13.14
CA LYS A 91 -6.91 -5.11 11.76
C LYS A 91 -5.41 -4.96 11.59
N THR A 92 -4.82 -5.94 10.91
CA THR A 92 -3.41 -5.89 10.48
C THR A 92 -3.37 -5.82 8.97
N VAL A 93 -2.63 -4.85 8.44
CA VAL A 93 -2.38 -4.73 7.01
C VAL A 93 -0.91 -5.03 6.75
N HIS A 94 -0.66 -6.08 5.96
CA HIS A 94 0.68 -6.48 5.57
C HIS A 94 1.05 -5.81 4.26
N TYR A 95 2.12 -5.03 4.26
CA TYR A 95 2.57 -4.32 3.07
C TYR A 95 3.89 -4.88 2.56
N PHE A 96 4.07 -4.81 1.26
CA PHE A 96 5.28 -5.25 0.57
C PHE A 96 5.79 -4.16 -0.34
N LEU A 97 7.10 -4.04 -0.41
CA LEU A 97 7.74 -3.23 -1.44
C LEU A 97 7.65 -4.02 -2.74
N MET A 98 7.15 -3.38 -3.79
CA MET A 98 6.91 -4.02 -5.09
C MET A 98 7.52 -3.21 -6.23
N GLU A 99 7.79 -3.91 -7.32
CA GLU A 99 8.20 -3.25 -8.56
C GLU A 99 7.21 -3.59 -9.67
N PRO A 100 6.97 -2.66 -10.61
CA PRO A 100 6.10 -2.93 -11.74
C PRO A 100 6.79 -3.80 -12.78
N LEU A 101 6.05 -4.77 -13.34
CA LEU A 101 6.52 -5.63 -14.42
C LEU A 101 5.86 -5.28 -15.74
N GLY A 102 4.73 -4.58 -15.71
CA GLY A 102 3.97 -4.23 -16.89
C GLY A 102 2.58 -3.74 -16.50
N GLY A 103 1.70 -3.67 -17.47
CA GLY A 103 0.34 -3.19 -17.25
C GLY A 103 0.23 -1.68 -17.46
N ASP A 104 -0.94 -1.15 -17.07
CA ASP A 104 -1.27 0.27 -17.30
C ASP A 104 -2.24 0.72 -16.22
N LEU A 105 -1.98 1.88 -15.63
CA LEU A 105 -2.85 2.43 -14.58
C LEU A 105 -4.30 2.62 -15.06
N SER A 106 -4.53 2.82 -16.36
CA SER A 106 -5.89 2.95 -16.90
C SER A 106 -6.73 1.69 -16.74
N ARG A 107 -6.10 0.56 -16.43
CA ARG A 107 -6.79 -0.73 -16.24
C ARG A 107 -7.18 -1.00 -14.80
N HIS A 108 -7.02 -0.02 -13.89
CA HIS A 108 -7.44 -0.16 -12.51
C HIS A 108 -8.94 -0.46 -12.43
N ASP A 109 -9.35 -1.19 -11.39
CA ASP A 109 -10.76 -1.48 -11.16
C ASP A 109 -11.49 -0.24 -10.59
N HIS A 110 -12.72 -0.44 -10.14
CA HIS A 110 -13.56 0.66 -9.64
C HIS A 110 -13.33 1.00 -8.16
N GLU A 111 -12.46 0.28 -7.45
CA GLU A 111 -12.18 0.55 -6.05
C GLU A 111 -11.60 1.95 -5.84
N PHE A 112 -10.70 2.37 -6.73
CA PHE A 112 -10.21 3.73 -6.75
C PHE A 112 -10.89 4.50 -7.88
N GLU A 113 -11.22 5.77 -7.62
CA GLU A 113 -11.69 6.68 -8.65
C GLU A 113 -10.53 7.13 -9.52
N ARG A 114 -9.36 7.32 -8.93
CA ARG A 114 -8.13 7.70 -9.62
C ARG A 114 -6.95 6.91 -9.09
N VAL A 115 -6.01 6.58 -9.96
CA VAL A 115 -4.75 5.94 -9.60
C VAL A 115 -3.64 6.68 -10.32
N ARG A 116 -2.57 7.01 -9.62
CA ARG A 116 -1.45 7.72 -10.26
C ARG A 116 -0.12 7.46 -9.58
N TRP A 117 0.95 7.71 -10.35
CA TRP A 117 2.30 7.75 -9.82
C TRP A 117 2.53 9.09 -9.14
N VAL A 118 3.15 9.06 -7.97
CA VAL A 118 3.44 10.25 -7.18
C VAL A 118 4.89 10.19 -6.73
N PRO A 119 5.68 11.27 -6.89
CA PRO A 119 7.03 11.28 -6.33
C PRO A 119 7.02 11.02 -4.83
N PHE A 120 8.01 10.29 -4.34
CA PHE A 120 8.13 10.03 -2.89
C PHE A 120 8.14 11.32 -2.08
N THR A 121 8.72 12.38 -2.63
CA THR A 121 8.75 13.70 -1.96
C THR A 121 7.38 14.31 -1.79
N ASP A 122 6.43 14.00 -2.66
CA ASP A 122 5.07 14.54 -2.61
C ASP A 122 4.11 13.67 -1.79
N ALA A 123 4.43 12.39 -1.61
CA ALA A 123 3.53 11.45 -0.96
C ALA A 123 3.13 11.86 0.47
N PRO A 124 4.03 12.36 1.33
CA PRO A 124 3.62 12.76 2.69
C PRO A 124 2.58 13.88 2.71
N GLY A 125 2.60 14.78 1.73
CA GLY A 125 1.61 15.85 1.64
C GLY A 125 0.29 15.41 1.02
N LEU A 126 0.28 14.26 0.36
CA LEU A 126 -0.90 13.78 -0.35
C LEU A 126 -1.65 12.68 0.42
N LEU A 127 -0.93 11.70 0.99
CA LEU A 127 -1.57 10.58 1.68
C LEU A 127 -2.38 11.04 2.88
N THR A 128 -3.59 10.54 2.98
CA THR A 128 -4.53 10.93 4.01
C THR A 128 -4.14 10.43 5.39
N PHE A 129 -3.60 9.20 5.47
CA PHE A 129 -3.39 8.52 6.75
C PHE A 129 -1.93 8.60 7.21
N GLN A 130 -1.75 8.98 8.48
CA GLN A 130 -0.41 9.10 9.06
C GLN A 130 0.34 7.77 9.08
N THR A 131 -0.37 6.65 9.32
CA THR A 131 0.24 5.32 9.32
C THR A 131 0.84 4.99 7.96
N GLU A 132 0.16 5.38 6.87
CA GLU A 132 0.68 5.15 5.52
C GLU A 132 1.83 6.10 5.19
N ARG A 133 1.78 7.34 5.65
CA ARG A 133 2.91 8.27 5.50
C ARG A 133 4.16 7.74 6.18
N ALA A 134 4.02 7.18 7.39
CA ALA A 134 5.13 6.57 8.12
C ALA A 134 5.67 5.34 7.38
N LEU A 135 4.79 4.55 6.79
CA LEU A 135 5.20 3.38 6.00
C LEU A 135 5.98 3.78 4.75
N VAL A 136 5.54 4.83 4.07
CA VAL A 136 6.25 5.35 2.89
C VAL A 136 7.64 5.87 3.30
N ALA A 137 7.75 6.52 4.44
CA ALA A 137 9.05 6.96 4.95
C ALA A 137 9.97 5.78 5.25
N ALA A 138 9.43 4.70 5.82
CA ALA A 138 10.20 3.47 6.05
C ALA A 138 10.67 2.82 4.74
N ALA A 139 9.81 2.81 3.72
CA ALA A 139 10.16 2.30 2.41
C ALA A 139 11.27 3.14 1.78
N ALA A 140 11.17 4.47 1.86
CA ALA A 140 12.20 5.37 1.36
C ALA A 140 13.57 5.10 2.02
N ALA A 141 13.58 4.91 3.34
CA ALA A 141 14.80 4.61 4.07
C ALA A 141 15.43 3.29 3.62
N ARG A 142 14.62 2.27 3.37
CA ARG A 142 15.11 0.98 2.87
C ARG A 142 15.73 1.10 1.48
N LEU A 143 15.10 1.88 0.61
CA LEU A 143 15.59 2.10 -0.75
C LEU A 143 16.92 2.86 -0.72
N GLU A 144 17.05 3.85 0.12
CA GLU A 144 18.30 4.61 0.30
C GLU A 144 19.40 3.71 0.86
N ALA A 145 19.10 2.86 1.82
CA ALA A 145 20.06 1.91 2.39
C ALA A 145 20.56 0.93 1.33
N THR A 146 19.67 0.45 0.46
CA THR A 146 20.04 -0.44 -0.65
C THR A 146 20.95 0.27 -1.65
N ASP A 147 20.64 1.53 -1.99
CA ASP A 147 21.47 2.33 -2.88
C ASP A 147 22.88 2.53 -2.28
N ALA A 148 22.97 2.83 -1.00
CA ALA A 148 24.24 3.01 -0.31
C ALA A 148 25.09 1.72 -0.32
N GLN A 149 24.45 0.56 -0.15
CA GLN A 149 25.15 -0.72 -0.23
C GLN A 149 25.70 -0.98 -1.63
N VAL A 150 24.93 -0.66 -2.67
CA VAL A 150 25.36 -0.82 -4.05
C VAL A 150 26.58 0.06 -4.35
N GLU A 151 26.56 1.31 -3.85
CA GLU A 151 27.68 2.25 -4.04
C GLU A 151 28.96 1.82 -3.29
N GLU A 152 28.81 1.13 -2.15
CA GLU A 152 29.94 0.68 -1.34
C GLU A 152 30.54 -0.63 -1.82
N GLU A 153 29.84 -1.42 -2.63
CA GLU A 153 30.36 -2.66 -3.14
C GLU A 153 31.49 -2.39 -4.14
N PRO A 154 32.65 -3.02 -3.96
CA PRO A 154 33.74 -2.87 -4.94
C PRO A 154 33.33 -3.50 -6.27
N SER A 155 33.55 -2.77 -7.31
CA SER A 155 33.28 -3.23 -8.68
C SER A 155 34.27 -4.31 -9.12
#